data_d4425d885157044a8d75f3b451716c65
#
_entry.id   d4425d885157044a8d75f3b451716c65
#
_cell.length_a   1.000
_cell.length_b   1.000
_cell.length_c   1.000
_cell.angle_alpha   90.00
_cell.angle_beta   90.00
_cell.angle_gamma   90.00
#
_symmetry.space_group_name_H-M   'P 1'
#
loop_
_entity.id
_entity.type
_entity.pdbx_description
1 polymer ?
#
loop_
_entity_poly.entity_id
_entity_poly.type
_entity_poly.pdbx_seq_one_letter_code
_entity_poly.pdbx_strand_id
1 'polypeptide(L)'
;MNVYLTDGTPACFYTAVFSACTDKGCIVTPARDFQIPLGAALIEVVTDTEKSARVQKKLRAIDGGAIREISLILRRGCAEREMTALEYIRLLVERKAPVRDMLSHPAVLEARDAIKKVTGEAHNFTGFLRFMEGENGVFYAPFSPDNDILELILPHFL
;
A
#
# COMPACT_ATOMS: atom_id res chain seq x y z
N MET A 1 18.82 -11.33 8.66
CA MET A 1 17.86 -10.35 8.15
C MET A 1 17.39 -10.77 6.77
N ASN A 2 16.10 -10.82 6.58
CA ASN A 2 15.50 -11.18 5.30
C ASN A 2 14.97 -9.93 4.58
N VAL A 3 15.13 -9.90 3.28
CA VAL A 3 14.53 -8.89 2.39
C VAL A 3 13.56 -9.61 1.47
N TYR A 4 12.29 -9.30 1.63
CA TYR A 4 11.22 -9.85 0.78
C TYR A 4 10.96 -8.89 -0.37
N LEU A 5 11.30 -9.30 -1.58
CA LEU A 5 11.09 -8.53 -2.79
C LEU A 5 9.77 -8.93 -3.43
N THR A 6 8.84 -7.97 -3.51
CA THR A 6 7.53 -8.17 -4.14
C THR A 6 7.51 -7.63 -5.57
N ASP A 7 6.43 -7.92 -6.30
CA ASP A 7 6.20 -7.35 -7.63
C ASP A 7 5.45 -6.01 -7.60
N GLY A 8 5.16 -5.49 -6.40
CA GLY A 8 4.44 -4.23 -6.22
C GLY A 8 2.92 -4.36 -6.23
N THR A 9 2.36 -5.55 -6.47
CA THR A 9 0.92 -5.77 -6.40
C THR A 9 0.45 -6.02 -4.98
N PRO A 10 -0.81 -5.67 -4.63
CA PRO A 10 -1.36 -6.00 -3.31
C PRO A 10 -1.36 -7.49 -2.99
N ALA A 11 -1.69 -8.34 -3.96
CA ALA A 11 -1.70 -9.80 -3.75
C ALA A 11 -0.31 -10.34 -3.39
N CYS A 12 0.74 -9.86 -4.04
CA CYS A 12 2.12 -10.23 -3.72
C CYS A 12 2.53 -9.70 -2.34
N PHE A 13 2.15 -8.47 -2.01
CA PHE A 13 2.38 -7.90 -0.69
C PHE A 13 1.75 -8.76 0.41
N TYR A 14 0.46 -9.12 0.30
CA TYR A 14 -0.19 -9.97 1.30
C TYR A 14 0.43 -11.36 1.38
N THR A 15 0.92 -11.89 0.26
CA THR A 15 1.70 -13.13 0.27
C THR A 15 2.98 -12.99 1.09
N ALA A 16 3.70 -11.88 0.92
CA ALA A 16 4.89 -11.58 1.72
C ALA A 16 4.56 -11.44 3.21
N VAL A 17 3.46 -10.79 3.55
CA VAL A 17 3.00 -10.59 4.94
C VAL A 17 2.83 -11.91 5.67
N PHE A 18 2.41 -12.96 4.99
CA PHE A 18 2.24 -14.30 5.58
C PHE A 18 3.49 -14.76 6.33
N SER A 19 4.67 -14.45 5.80
CA SER A 19 5.96 -14.77 6.44
C SER A 19 6.57 -13.59 7.19
N ALA A 20 6.47 -12.39 6.62
CA ALA A 20 7.12 -11.18 7.12
C ALA A 20 6.52 -10.67 8.44
N CYS A 21 5.26 -10.93 8.70
CA CYS A 21 4.57 -10.42 9.90
C CYS A 21 5.26 -10.83 11.20
N THR A 22 5.77 -12.07 11.26
CA THR A 22 6.49 -12.61 12.41
C THR A 22 8.00 -12.54 12.30
N ASP A 23 8.52 -12.16 11.14
CA ASP A 23 9.96 -12.03 10.88
C ASP A 23 10.43 -10.62 11.27
N LYS A 24 10.79 -10.46 12.53
CA LYS A 24 11.24 -9.17 13.06
C LYS A 24 12.54 -8.74 12.39
N GLY A 25 12.61 -7.47 12.02
CA GLY A 25 13.79 -6.90 11.38
C GLY A 25 13.88 -7.17 9.88
N CYS A 26 12.91 -7.84 9.26
CA CYS A 26 12.87 -8.01 7.82
C CYS A 26 12.50 -6.69 7.11
N ILE A 27 12.81 -6.65 5.82
CA ILE A 27 12.38 -5.59 4.91
C ILE A 27 11.47 -6.21 3.86
N VAL A 28 10.36 -5.53 3.55
CA VAL A 28 9.49 -5.86 2.42
C VAL A 28 9.50 -4.67 1.47
N THR A 29 9.85 -4.89 0.22
CA THR A 29 9.99 -3.81 -0.76
C THR A 29 9.66 -4.27 -2.18
N PRO A 30 9.02 -3.43 -2.99
CA PRO A 30 8.87 -3.68 -4.43
C PRO A 30 10.05 -3.14 -5.26
N ALA A 31 11.00 -2.44 -4.64
CA ALA A 31 12.09 -1.77 -5.34
C ALA A 31 13.17 -2.77 -5.76
N ARG A 32 13.35 -2.94 -7.08
CA ARG A 32 14.37 -3.84 -7.63
C ARG A 32 15.78 -3.28 -7.57
N ASP A 33 15.91 -1.97 -7.43
CA ASP A 33 17.17 -1.26 -7.22
C ASP A 33 17.53 -1.13 -5.74
N PHE A 34 16.80 -1.82 -4.86
CA PHE A 34 17.06 -1.80 -3.43
C PHE A 34 18.46 -2.35 -3.13
N GLN A 35 19.24 -1.56 -2.41
CA GLN A 35 20.56 -1.97 -1.98
C GLN A 35 20.43 -2.96 -0.81
N ILE A 36 20.71 -4.23 -1.10
CA ILE A 36 20.59 -5.30 -0.10
C ILE A 36 21.67 -5.10 0.97
N PRO A 37 21.30 -5.03 2.25
CA PRO A 37 22.27 -4.95 3.33
C PRO A 37 23.20 -6.16 3.34
N LEU A 38 24.45 -5.93 3.76
CA LEU A 38 25.45 -7.00 3.84
C LEU A 38 24.98 -8.10 4.82
N GLY A 39 25.02 -9.34 4.36
CA GLY A 39 24.58 -10.49 5.15
C GLY A 39 23.07 -10.75 5.14
N ALA A 40 22.27 -9.93 4.44
CA ALA A 40 20.84 -10.18 4.28
C ALA A 40 20.57 -11.23 3.22
N ALA A 41 19.51 -12.01 3.42
CA ALA A 41 18.99 -12.96 2.44
C ALA A 41 17.90 -12.30 1.60
N LEU A 42 18.03 -12.36 0.27
CA LEU A 42 16.98 -11.90 -0.64
C LEU A 42 16.00 -13.03 -0.93
N ILE A 43 14.73 -12.75 -0.70
CA ILE A 43 13.63 -13.68 -0.96
C ILE A 43 12.71 -13.02 -1.99
N GLU A 44 12.71 -13.54 -3.22
CA GLU A 44 11.73 -13.13 -4.21
C GLU A 44 10.38 -13.76 -3.90
N VAL A 45 9.39 -12.91 -3.69
CA VAL A 45 8.04 -13.37 -3.33
C VAL A 45 7.25 -13.65 -4.60
N VAL A 46 6.76 -14.88 -4.72
CA VAL A 46 5.82 -15.26 -5.77
C VAL A 46 4.42 -15.22 -5.21
N THR A 47 3.51 -14.53 -5.90
CA THR A 47 2.13 -14.40 -5.45
C THR A 47 1.48 -15.77 -5.25
N ASP A 48 0.98 -15.99 -4.03
CA ASP A 48 0.19 -17.14 -3.63
C ASP A 48 -1.19 -16.62 -3.21
N THR A 49 -2.19 -16.87 -4.06
CA THR A 49 -3.54 -16.35 -3.84
C THR A 49 -4.20 -16.89 -2.58
N GLU A 50 -3.87 -18.12 -2.18
CA GLU A 50 -4.39 -18.71 -0.97
C GLU A 50 -3.81 -18.04 0.28
N LYS A 51 -2.49 -17.84 0.34
CA LYS A 51 -1.84 -17.12 1.45
C LYS A 51 -2.34 -15.68 1.54
N SER A 52 -2.43 -14.99 0.41
CA SER A 52 -2.97 -13.63 0.33
C SER A 52 -4.39 -13.54 0.89
N ALA A 53 -5.26 -14.46 0.47
CA ALA A 53 -6.65 -14.50 0.95
C ALA A 53 -6.75 -14.77 2.46
N ARG A 54 -5.90 -15.65 2.99
CA ARG A 54 -5.87 -15.97 4.43
C ARG A 54 -5.44 -14.77 5.27
N VAL A 55 -4.43 -14.04 4.83
CA VAL A 55 -3.97 -12.81 5.50
C VAL A 55 -5.09 -11.77 5.50
N GLN A 56 -5.71 -11.52 4.36
CA GLN A 56 -6.80 -10.55 4.25
C GLN A 56 -8.00 -10.92 5.11
N LYS A 57 -8.37 -12.20 5.14
CA LYS A 57 -9.48 -12.68 5.98
C LYS A 57 -9.20 -12.44 7.47
N LYS A 58 -7.98 -12.71 7.92
CA LYS A 58 -7.58 -12.47 9.31
C LYS A 58 -7.66 -10.98 9.66
N LEU A 59 -7.18 -10.12 8.77
CA LEU A 59 -7.21 -8.67 8.98
C LEU A 59 -8.64 -8.13 9.04
N ARG A 60 -9.54 -8.59 8.16
CA ARG A 60 -10.95 -8.22 8.20
C ARG A 60 -11.64 -8.65 9.50
N ALA A 61 -11.24 -9.79 10.04
CA ALA A 61 -11.78 -10.26 11.33
C ALA A 61 -11.37 -9.37 12.51
N ILE A 62 -10.17 -8.76 12.41
CA ILE A 62 -9.67 -7.83 13.43
C ILE A 62 -10.33 -6.45 13.28
N ASP A 63 -10.37 -5.94 12.05
CA ASP A 63 -10.90 -4.62 11.71
C ASP A 63 -11.49 -4.65 10.29
N GLY A 64 -12.80 -4.45 10.18
CA GLY A 64 -13.50 -4.47 8.90
C GLY A 64 -13.03 -3.40 7.91
N GLY A 65 -12.42 -2.31 8.39
CA GLY A 65 -11.87 -1.24 7.55
C GLY A 65 -10.39 -1.40 7.19
N ALA A 66 -9.71 -2.43 7.72
CA ALA A 66 -8.26 -2.57 7.58
C ALA A 66 -7.81 -2.71 6.13
N ILE A 67 -8.49 -3.52 5.33
CA ILE A 67 -8.10 -3.77 3.93
C ILE A 67 -8.19 -2.49 3.10
N ARG A 68 -9.23 -1.68 3.32
CA ARG A 68 -9.36 -0.38 2.65
C ARG A 68 -8.22 0.55 3.01
N GLU A 69 -7.88 0.66 4.28
CA GLU A 69 -6.78 1.52 4.76
C GLU A 69 -5.43 1.06 4.21
N ILE A 70 -5.15 -0.24 4.25
CA ILE A 70 -3.93 -0.83 3.70
C ILE A 70 -3.85 -0.61 2.20
N SER A 71 -4.96 -0.76 1.47
CA SER A 71 -5.03 -0.46 0.05
C SER A 71 -4.62 0.97 -0.27
N LEU A 72 -5.05 1.94 0.53
CA LEU A 72 -4.65 3.34 0.36
C LEU A 72 -3.16 3.54 0.64
N ILE A 73 -2.62 2.92 1.69
CA ILE A 73 -1.18 2.99 1.99
C ILE A 73 -0.35 2.44 0.82
N LEU A 74 -0.77 1.31 0.24
CA LEU A 74 -0.06 0.66 -0.88
C LEU A 74 -0.10 1.46 -2.18
N ARG A 75 -0.94 2.50 -2.26
CA ARG A 75 -0.99 3.42 -3.41
C ARG A 75 0.07 4.53 -3.36
N ARG A 76 0.82 4.65 -2.28
CA ARG A 76 1.93 5.61 -2.21
C ARG A 76 2.98 5.32 -3.29
N GLY A 77 3.49 6.37 -3.92
CA GLY A 77 4.52 6.29 -4.95
C GLY A 77 5.95 6.14 -4.43
N CYS A 78 6.14 5.56 -3.25
CA CYS A 78 7.45 5.35 -2.64
C CYS A 78 7.68 3.87 -2.32
N ALA A 79 8.96 3.46 -2.29
CA ALA A 79 9.32 2.07 -2.02
C ALA A 79 8.99 1.63 -0.59
N GLU A 80 8.95 2.56 0.35
CA GLU A 80 8.68 2.33 1.77
C GLU A 80 7.20 2.02 2.06
N ARG A 81 6.31 2.16 1.08
CA ARG A 81 4.88 1.94 1.26
C ARG A 81 4.53 0.57 1.84
N GLU A 82 5.27 -0.46 1.43
CA GLU A 82 5.01 -1.81 1.91
C GLU A 82 5.46 -2.00 3.36
N MET A 83 6.57 -1.37 3.76
CA MET A 83 6.97 -1.38 5.17
C MET A 83 5.98 -0.60 6.05
N THR A 84 5.49 0.53 5.58
CA THR A 84 4.46 1.30 6.29
C THR A 84 3.21 0.43 6.52
N ALA A 85 2.76 -0.27 5.49
CA ALA A 85 1.63 -1.19 5.59
C ALA A 85 1.91 -2.37 6.52
N LEU A 86 3.11 -2.95 6.45
CA LEU A 86 3.51 -4.08 7.30
C LEU A 86 3.52 -3.71 8.79
N GLU A 87 4.08 -2.56 9.14
CA GLU A 87 4.11 -2.10 10.53
C GLU A 87 2.69 -1.84 11.07
N TYR A 88 1.82 -1.29 10.24
CA TYR A 88 0.41 -1.13 10.58
C TYR A 88 -0.28 -2.49 10.82
N ILE A 89 -0.03 -3.46 9.96
CA ILE A 89 -0.56 -4.83 10.08
C ILE A 89 -0.04 -5.51 11.35
N ARG A 90 1.26 -5.38 11.65
CA ARG A 90 1.85 -5.94 12.88
C ARG A 90 1.14 -5.42 14.12
N LEU A 91 0.85 -4.13 14.16
CA LEU A 91 0.14 -3.53 15.28
C LEU A 91 -1.30 -4.05 15.39
N LEU A 92 -2.02 -4.17 14.27
CA LEU A 92 -3.37 -4.76 14.26
C LEU A 92 -3.37 -6.19 14.83
N VAL A 93 -2.41 -7.00 14.40
CA VAL A 93 -2.28 -8.39 14.85
C VAL A 93 -1.90 -8.47 16.33
N GLU A 94 -1.00 -7.61 16.79
CA GLU A 94 -0.59 -7.54 18.20
C GLU A 94 -1.75 -7.13 19.11
N ARG A 95 -2.49 -6.09 18.73
CA ARG A 95 -3.60 -5.55 19.54
C ARG A 95 -4.88 -6.34 19.40
N LYS A 96 -5.04 -7.08 18.30
CA LYS A 96 -6.28 -7.83 17.97
C LYS A 96 -7.54 -6.96 18.00
N ALA A 97 -7.38 -5.69 17.65
CA ALA A 97 -8.43 -4.67 17.63
C ALA A 97 -8.07 -3.56 16.65
N PRO A 98 -9.02 -2.74 16.18
CA PRO A 98 -8.72 -1.55 15.40
C PRO A 98 -7.77 -0.62 16.13
N VAL A 99 -6.80 -0.06 15.39
CA VAL A 99 -5.71 0.77 15.97
C VAL A 99 -5.70 2.20 15.45
N ARG A 100 -6.65 2.57 14.57
CA ARG A 100 -6.68 3.88 13.92
C ARG A 100 -6.72 5.07 14.87
N ASP A 101 -7.20 4.88 16.09
CA ASP A 101 -7.29 5.94 17.10
C ASP A 101 -6.02 6.06 17.97
N MET A 102 -5.04 5.16 17.77
CA MET A 102 -3.77 5.20 18.50
C MET A 102 -2.81 6.22 17.87
N LEU A 103 -3.18 7.49 17.94
CA LEU A 103 -2.51 8.59 17.21
C LEU A 103 -1.09 8.89 17.69
N SER A 104 -0.67 8.38 18.83
CA SER A 104 0.69 8.53 19.35
C SER A 104 1.63 7.41 18.88
N HIS A 105 1.10 6.33 18.32
CA HIS A 105 1.91 5.20 17.87
C HIS A 105 2.52 5.48 16.48
N PRO A 106 3.86 5.31 16.32
CA PRO A 106 4.52 5.62 15.05
C PRO A 106 3.94 4.92 13.83
N ALA A 107 3.59 3.65 13.95
CA ALA A 107 3.00 2.89 12.85
C ALA A 107 1.64 3.48 12.40
N VAL A 108 0.84 3.97 13.32
CA VAL A 108 -0.45 4.61 13.01
C VAL A 108 -0.24 5.99 12.41
N LEU A 109 0.71 6.77 12.93
CA LEU A 109 1.04 8.08 12.39
C LEU A 109 1.52 8.00 10.94
N GLU A 110 2.43 7.08 10.64
CA GLU A 110 2.93 6.85 9.28
C GLU A 110 1.83 6.36 8.33
N ALA A 111 1.00 5.43 8.80
CA ALA A 111 -0.13 4.94 8.01
C ALA A 111 -1.11 6.07 7.68
N ARG A 112 -1.46 6.88 8.65
CA ARG A 112 -2.38 8.02 8.45
C ARG A 112 -1.79 9.09 7.54
N ASP A 113 -0.49 9.38 7.68
CA ASP A 113 0.20 10.31 6.78
C ASP A 113 0.17 9.80 5.33
N ALA A 114 0.46 8.51 5.12
CA ALA A 114 0.40 7.89 3.81
C ALA A 114 -1.01 7.97 3.19
N ILE A 115 -2.04 7.63 3.96
CA ILE A 115 -3.44 7.71 3.52
C ILE A 115 -3.83 9.14 3.16
N LYS A 116 -3.43 10.11 3.99
CA LYS A 116 -3.71 11.53 3.75
C LYS A 116 -3.06 12.04 2.47
N LYS A 117 -1.82 11.64 2.19
CA LYS A 117 -1.11 12.01 0.96
C LYS A 117 -1.79 11.45 -0.27
N VAL A 118 -2.24 10.20 -0.24
CA VAL A 118 -2.95 9.56 -1.34
C VAL A 118 -4.33 10.17 -1.57
N THR A 119 -5.14 10.27 -0.53
CA THR A 119 -6.50 10.82 -0.63
C THR A 119 -6.50 12.31 -0.93
N GLY A 120 -5.54 13.06 -0.38
CA GLY A 120 -5.38 14.49 -0.64
C GLY A 120 -4.99 14.76 -2.09
N GLU A 121 -4.05 14.00 -2.65
CA GLU A 121 -3.70 14.12 -4.06
C GLU A 121 -4.88 13.77 -4.97
N ALA A 122 -5.59 12.68 -4.68
CA ALA A 122 -6.79 12.30 -5.43
C ALA A 122 -7.84 13.42 -5.42
N HIS A 123 -8.10 14.00 -4.25
CA HIS A 123 -9.01 15.13 -4.14
C HIS A 123 -8.56 16.34 -4.96
N ASN A 124 -7.28 16.68 -4.91
CA ASN A 124 -6.73 17.79 -5.68
C ASN A 124 -6.88 17.58 -7.18
N PHE A 125 -6.61 16.40 -7.69
CA PHE A 125 -6.75 16.10 -9.11
C PHE A 125 -8.21 16.15 -9.59
N THR A 126 -9.18 15.87 -8.77
CA THR A 126 -10.59 16.08 -9.16
C THR A 126 -10.91 17.53 -9.47
N GLY A 127 -10.19 18.47 -8.86
CA GLY A 127 -10.33 19.90 -9.11
C GLY A 127 -9.40 20.47 -10.19
N PHE A 128 -8.25 19.84 -10.43
CA PHE A 128 -7.21 20.38 -11.32
C PHE A 128 -7.16 19.74 -12.71
N LEU A 129 -7.66 18.52 -12.86
CA LEU A 129 -7.59 17.83 -14.14
C LEU A 129 -8.47 18.53 -15.18
N ARG A 130 -7.88 18.88 -16.33
CA ARG A 130 -8.56 19.54 -17.44
C ARG A 130 -8.50 18.66 -18.67
N PHE A 131 -9.67 18.33 -19.21
CA PHE A 131 -9.79 17.56 -20.42
C PHE A 131 -9.79 18.48 -21.65
N MET A 132 -9.04 18.07 -22.67
CA MET A 132 -8.98 18.71 -23.97
C MET A 132 -9.60 17.79 -25.01
N GLU A 133 -10.36 18.37 -25.95
CA GLU A 133 -10.94 17.60 -27.06
C GLU A 133 -9.89 17.41 -28.15
N GLY A 134 -9.67 16.15 -28.55
CA GLY A 134 -8.83 15.80 -29.69
C GLY A 134 -9.59 15.82 -31.01
N GLU A 135 -8.86 15.58 -32.14
CA GLU A 135 -9.42 15.64 -33.49
C GLU A 135 -10.56 14.66 -33.76
N ASN A 136 -10.61 13.54 -33.04
CA ASN A 136 -11.60 12.48 -33.23
C ASN A 136 -12.73 12.52 -32.18
N GLY A 137 -12.93 13.64 -31.51
CA GLY A 137 -13.93 13.75 -30.42
C GLY A 137 -13.53 13.01 -29.15
N VAL A 138 -12.29 12.54 -29.04
CA VAL A 138 -11.74 11.92 -27.83
C VAL A 138 -11.21 12.99 -26.91
N PHE A 139 -11.63 12.92 -25.64
CA PHE A 139 -11.14 13.84 -24.63
C PHE A 139 -9.90 13.23 -23.93
N TYR A 140 -8.89 14.04 -23.71
CA TYR A 140 -7.67 13.63 -23.00
C TYR A 140 -7.24 14.72 -22.02
N ALA A 141 -6.51 14.30 -20.98
CA ALA A 141 -5.92 15.20 -20.01
C ALA A 141 -4.53 14.70 -19.59
N PRO A 142 -3.54 15.60 -19.45
CA PRO A 142 -2.26 15.24 -18.86
C PRO A 142 -2.46 14.79 -17.41
N PHE A 143 -1.84 13.67 -17.05
CA PHE A 143 -1.99 13.09 -15.73
C PHE A 143 -0.67 12.46 -15.28
N SER A 144 -0.04 13.07 -14.26
CA SER A 144 1.25 12.65 -13.72
C SER A 144 1.29 12.78 -12.21
N PRO A 145 0.49 11.96 -11.48
CA PRO A 145 0.45 12.00 -10.03
C PRO A 145 1.68 11.34 -9.39
N ASP A 146 1.96 11.71 -8.14
CA ASP A 146 3.00 11.08 -7.33
C ASP A 146 2.58 9.72 -6.78
N ASN A 147 1.29 9.48 -6.64
CA ASN A 147 0.71 8.25 -6.09
C ASN A 147 -0.21 7.58 -7.11
N ASP A 148 -0.50 6.30 -6.90
CA ASP A 148 -1.44 5.55 -7.73
C ASP A 148 -2.89 5.91 -7.37
N ILE A 149 -3.41 6.95 -8.00
CA ILE A 149 -4.73 7.51 -7.68
C ILE A 149 -5.74 7.41 -8.82
N LEU A 150 -5.39 6.83 -9.97
CA LEU A 150 -6.27 6.80 -11.14
C LEU A 150 -7.63 6.20 -10.81
N GLU A 151 -7.66 5.04 -10.19
CA GLU A 151 -8.91 4.37 -9.81
C GLU A 151 -9.73 5.16 -8.78
N LEU A 152 -9.06 5.98 -7.96
CA LEU A 152 -9.72 6.80 -6.95
C LEU A 152 -10.45 7.99 -7.55
N ILE A 153 -9.95 8.54 -8.67
CA ILE A 153 -10.53 9.72 -9.31
C ILE A 153 -11.50 9.39 -10.46
N LEU A 154 -11.40 8.19 -11.05
CA LEU A 154 -12.26 7.79 -12.16
C LEU A 154 -13.76 7.99 -11.91
N PRO A 155 -14.32 7.62 -10.75
CA PRO A 155 -15.74 7.81 -10.47
C PRO A 155 -16.21 9.27 -10.55
N HIS A 156 -15.31 10.22 -10.32
CA HIS A 156 -15.63 11.64 -10.41
C HIS A 156 -15.85 12.10 -11.85
N PHE A 157 -15.18 11.46 -12.83
CA PHE A 157 -15.20 11.85 -14.25
C PHE A 157 -16.10 10.96 -15.12
N LEU A 158 -16.64 9.89 -14.57
CA LEU A 158 -17.50 8.94 -15.31
C LEU A 158 -19.00 9.20 -15.13
#